data_2a940f91e852600f754b133240726a78
#
_entry.id   2a940f91e852600f754b133240726a78
#
_cell.length_a   1.000
_cell.length_b   1.000
_cell.length_c   1.000
_cell.angle_alpha   90.00
_cell.angle_beta   90.00
_cell.angle_gamma   90.00
#
_symmetry.space_group_name_H-M   'P 1'
#
loop_
_entity.id
_entity.type
_entity.pdbx_description
1 polymer ?
#
loop_
_entity_poly.entity_id
_entity_poly.type
_entity_poly.pdbx_seq_one_letter_code
_entity_poly.pdbx_strand_id
1 'polypeptide(L)'
;MQIESRLIRIIADGNVYEKKDLLQYFTSEKELNKTINNIKSYGLNLIEEGNRYQLEDSIEFLRKSKIYVHLSVLGCAQNIFISVKNIVESTSREFDTSDISTKEIKVSLAEYQTSGRGRQHRTWISPFASGVCLSVYQEVAYANFPVGLSVFIGIELIKCLKKLGLRRLRIKWPNDLYCNERKLGGLLVELHQSSSYKLVANVGLGINYKLPAIRSWEKNLDHKPIG
;
A
#
# COMPACT_ATOMS: atom_id res chain seq x y z
N MET A 1 -8.72 -15.91 4.12
CA MET A 1 -7.67 -15.35 3.21
C MET A 1 -8.27 -15.34 1.82
N GLN A 2 -8.22 -14.21 1.11
CA GLN A 2 -8.71 -14.12 -0.26
C GLN A 2 -7.95 -15.12 -1.16
N ILE A 3 -8.61 -15.70 -2.14
CA ILE A 3 -8.05 -16.75 -2.99
C ILE A 3 -6.89 -16.24 -3.84
N GLU A 4 -6.96 -14.99 -4.29
CA GLU A 4 -5.89 -14.29 -5.00
C GLU A 4 -4.63 -14.20 -4.14
N SER A 5 -4.79 -13.80 -2.87
CA SER A 5 -3.68 -13.71 -1.91
C SER A 5 -3.01 -15.08 -1.68
N ARG A 6 -3.78 -16.16 -1.72
CA ARG A 6 -3.26 -17.52 -1.62
C ARG A 6 -2.43 -17.89 -2.84
N LEU A 7 -2.94 -17.68 -4.06
CA LEU A 7 -2.21 -17.96 -5.29
C LEU A 7 -0.91 -17.16 -5.36
N ILE A 8 -0.98 -15.84 -5.10
CA ILE A 8 0.20 -14.98 -5.14
C ILE A 8 1.28 -15.49 -4.18
N ARG A 9 0.91 -15.94 -2.97
CA ARG A 9 1.89 -16.49 -2.01
C ARG A 9 2.54 -17.78 -2.48
N ILE A 10 1.83 -18.62 -3.23
CA ILE A 10 2.37 -19.87 -3.77
C ILE A 10 3.42 -19.57 -4.84
N ILE A 11 3.12 -18.65 -5.76
CA ILE A 11 3.99 -18.36 -6.91
C ILE A 11 5.00 -17.23 -6.67
N ALA A 12 5.02 -16.65 -5.44
CA ALA A 12 5.82 -15.47 -5.11
C ALA A 12 7.34 -15.67 -5.17
N ASP A 13 7.80 -16.91 -5.14
CA ASP A 13 9.22 -17.25 -5.25
C ASP A 13 9.79 -17.07 -6.67
N GLY A 14 8.92 -16.87 -7.67
CA GLY A 14 9.31 -16.75 -9.07
C GLY A 14 9.66 -18.08 -9.75
N ASN A 15 9.38 -19.21 -9.10
CA ASN A 15 9.57 -20.53 -9.71
C ASN A 15 8.47 -20.83 -10.75
N VAL A 16 8.73 -21.82 -11.61
CA VAL A 16 7.76 -22.33 -12.58
C VAL A 16 6.84 -23.33 -11.89
N TYR A 17 5.54 -23.14 -12.05
CA TYR A 17 4.49 -24.00 -11.52
C TYR A 17 3.68 -24.64 -12.63
N GLU A 18 3.48 -25.95 -12.59
CA GLU A 18 2.57 -26.65 -13.50
C GLU A 18 1.10 -26.39 -13.10
N LYS A 19 0.21 -26.25 -14.07
CA LYS A 19 -1.22 -26.03 -13.83
C LYS A 19 -1.84 -27.06 -12.88
N LYS A 20 -1.47 -28.35 -13.04
CA LYS A 20 -1.93 -29.44 -12.18
C LYS A 20 -1.55 -29.23 -10.70
N ASP A 21 -0.36 -28.65 -10.43
CA ASP A 21 0.12 -28.40 -9.07
C ASP A 21 -0.60 -27.22 -8.43
N LEU A 22 -1.03 -26.24 -9.24
CA LEU A 22 -1.84 -25.12 -8.77
C LEU A 22 -3.29 -25.55 -8.52
N LEU A 23 -3.84 -26.45 -9.35
CA LEU A 23 -5.23 -26.89 -9.23
C LEU A 23 -5.57 -27.52 -7.88
N GLN A 24 -4.61 -28.15 -7.19
CA GLN A 24 -4.86 -28.71 -5.86
C GLN A 24 -5.30 -27.66 -4.81
N TYR A 25 -5.09 -26.36 -5.08
CA TYR A 25 -5.46 -25.26 -4.19
C TYR A 25 -6.80 -24.62 -4.55
N PHE A 26 -7.48 -25.09 -5.63
CA PHE A 26 -8.69 -24.52 -6.17
C PHE A 26 -9.78 -25.57 -6.31
N THR A 27 -11.04 -25.16 -6.33
CA THR A 27 -12.19 -26.05 -6.49
C THR A 27 -12.42 -26.46 -7.93
N SER A 28 -11.92 -25.66 -8.89
CA SER A 28 -12.05 -25.91 -10.33
C SER A 28 -11.00 -25.15 -11.14
N GLU A 29 -10.77 -25.61 -12.36
CA GLU A 29 -9.95 -24.90 -13.35
C GLU A 29 -10.49 -23.50 -13.68
N LYS A 30 -11.82 -23.36 -13.71
CA LYS A 30 -12.48 -22.06 -13.93
C LYS A 30 -12.13 -21.06 -12.82
N GLU A 31 -12.09 -21.50 -11.57
CA GLU A 31 -11.69 -20.66 -10.44
C GLU A 31 -10.23 -20.27 -10.51
N LEU A 32 -9.33 -21.20 -10.83
CA LEU A 32 -7.91 -20.90 -11.05
C LEU A 32 -7.73 -19.84 -12.16
N ASN A 33 -8.33 -20.04 -13.32
CA ASN A 33 -8.22 -19.12 -14.44
C ASN A 33 -8.76 -17.72 -14.11
N LYS A 34 -9.90 -17.65 -13.39
CA LYS A 34 -10.44 -16.37 -12.91
C LYS A 34 -9.46 -15.69 -11.96
N THR A 35 -8.87 -16.43 -11.03
CA THR A 35 -7.90 -15.92 -10.07
C THR A 35 -6.64 -15.41 -10.75
N ILE A 36 -6.15 -16.14 -11.76
CA ILE A 36 -5.01 -15.72 -12.61
C ILE A 36 -5.31 -14.39 -13.29
N ASN A 37 -6.49 -14.23 -13.88
CA ASN A 37 -6.88 -12.97 -14.53
C ASN A 37 -6.95 -11.81 -13.50
N ASN A 38 -7.47 -12.08 -12.29
CA ASN A 38 -7.51 -11.08 -11.22
C ASN A 38 -6.11 -10.63 -10.83
N ILE A 39 -5.18 -11.55 -10.57
CA ILE A 39 -3.82 -11.18 -10.16
C ILE A 39 -3.05 -10.44 -11.25
N LYS A 40 -3.28 -10.74 -12.52
CA LYS A 40 -2.74 -9.95 -13.64
C LYS A 40 -3.29 -8.51 -13.63
N SER A 41 -4.59 -8.35 -13.31
CA SER A 41 -5.19 -7.02 -13.20
C SER A 41 -4.62 -6.20 -12.03
N TYR A 42 -3.99 -6.85 -11.05
CA TYR A 42 -3.27 -6.19 -9.95
C TYR A 42 -1.86 -5.70 -10.35
N GLY A 43 -1.49 -5.89 -11.63
CA GLY A 43 -0.19 -5.47 -12.16
C GLY A 43 0.94 -6.48 -11.96
N LEU A 44 0.60 -7.73 -11.64
CA LEU A 44 1.58 -8.83 -11.58
C LEU A 44 1.89 -9.36 -12.98
N ASN A 45 3.18 -9.39 -13.32
CA ASN A 45 3.66 -9.95 -14.58
C ASN A 45 3.75 -11.47 -14.44
N LEU A 46 2.70 -12.17 -14.90
CA LEU A 46 2.65 -13.62 -14.93
C LEU A 46 2.95 -14.11 -16.34
N ILE A 47 4.03 -14.85 -16.48
CA ILE A 47 4.42 -15.57 -17.70
C ILE A 47 3.59 -16.86 -17.75
N GLU A 48 2.96 -17.10 -18.90
CA GLU A 48 2.16 -18.31 -19.19
C GLU A 48 2.72 -18.99 -20.44
N GLU A 49 3.20 -20.22 -20.27
CA GLU A 49 3.71 -21.06 -21.35
C GLU A 49 3.02 -22.44 -21.31
N GLY A 50 1.98 -22.59 -22.15
CA GLY A 50 1.14 -23.80 -22.13
C GLY A 50 0.46 -23.98 -20.78
N ASN A 51 0.84 -25.03 -20.05
CA ASN A 51 0.32 -25.32 -18.70
C ASN A 51 1.24 -24.85 -17.56
N ARG A 52 2.17 -23.94 -17.83
CA ARG A 52 3.14 -23.43 -16.86
C ARG A 52 2.90 -21.98 -16.55
N TYR A 53 3.10 -21.63 -15.30
CA TYR A 53 2.93 -20.29 -14.75
C TYR A 53 4.16 -19.89 -13.95
N GLN A 54 4.63 -18.67 -14.16
CA GLN A 54 5.77 -18.11 -13.44
C GLN A 54 5.59 -16.62 -13.24
N LEU A 55 5.88 -16.09 -12.07
CA LEU A 55 6.05 -14.64 -11.93
C LEU A 55 7.40 -14.22 -12.53
N GLU A 56 7.41 -13.14 -13.31
CA GLU A 56 8.63 -12.57 -13.89
C GLU A 56 9.64 -12.18 -12.80
N ASP A 57 9.14 -11.61 -11.71
CA ASP A 57 9.93 -11.23 -10.54
C ASP A 57 9.40 -11.93 -9.29
N SER A 58 10.30 -12.38 -8.41
CA SER A 58 9.92 -12.82 -7.07
C SER A 58 9.40 -11.67 -6.22
N ILE A 59 8.51 -11.97 -5.28
CA ILE A 59 7.89 -10.99 -4.40
C ILE A 59 8.39 -11.16 -2.97
N GLU A 60 8.97 -10.12 -2.41
CA GLU A 60 9.20 -10.02 -0.97
C GLU A 60 8.03 -9.28 -0.32
N PHE A 61 7.24 -9.99 0.50
CA PHE A 61 6.09 -9.42 1.19
C PHE A 61 6.50 -8.58 2.38
N LEU A 62 5.68 -7.58 2.69
CA LEU A 62 5.72 -6.86 3.95
C LEU A 62 5.57 -7.84 5.13
N ARG A 63 6.48 -7.75 6.10
CA ARG A 63 6.48 -8.60 7.29
C ARG A 63 6.29 -7.77 8.54
N LYS A 64 5.14 -7.96 9.20
CA LYS A 64 4.80 -7.28 10.45
C LYS A 64 5.93 -7.39 11.50
N SER A 65 6.54 -8.57 11.64
CA SER A 65 7.65 -8.80 12.58
C SER A 65 8.87 -7.94 12.26
N LYS A 66 9.27 -7.84 10.98
CA LYS A 66 10.39 -6.97 10.58
C LYS A 66 10.11 -5.50 10.90
N ILE A 67 8.87 -5.04 10.66
CA ILE A 67 8.47 -3.67 10.94
C ILE A 67 8.57 -3.38 12.45
N TYR A 68 8.05 -4.27 13.30
CA TYR A 68 8.17 -4.11 14.76
C TYR A 68 9.61 -4.09 15.25
N VAL A 69 10.49 -4.93 14.71
CA VAL A 69 11.92 -4.91 15.05
C VAL A 69 12.52 -3.51 14.76
N HIS A 70 12.26 -2.96 13.57
CA HIS A 70 12.77 -1.63 13.24
C HIS A 70 12.18 -0.51 14.13
N LEU A 71 10.89 -0.55 14.43
CA LEU A 71 10.26 0.40 15.34
C LEU A 71 10.82 0.30 16.76
N SER A 72 11.12 -0.92 17.23
CA SER A 72 11.75 -1.14 18.55
C SER A 72 13.15 -0.55 18.61
N VAL A 73 13.96 -0.74 17.56
CA VAL A 73 15.30 -0.13 17.47
C VAL A 73 15.22 1.40 17.49
N LEU A 74 14.16 1.98 16.91
CA LEU A 74 13.92 3.42 16.92
C LEU A 74 13.26 3.93 18.20
N GLY A 75 12.95 3.05 19.17
CA GLY A 75 12.22 3.41 20.39
C GLY A 75 10.75 3.77 20.17
N CYS A 76 10.17 3.43 19.01
CA CYS A 76 8.84 3.85 18.60
C CYS A 76 7.80 2.71 18.63
N ALA A 77 8.12 1.53 19.18
CA ALA A 77 7.23 0.36 19.12
C ALA A 77 6.07 0.40 20.12
N GLN A 78 6.11 1.30 21.11
CA GLN A 78 5.09 1.36 22.17
C GLN A 78 3.78 1.94 21.63
N ASN A 79 2.68 1.32 22.00
CA ASN A 79 1.32 1.77 21.68
C ASN A 79 1.01 1.83 20.17
N ILE A 80 1.72 1.06 19.34
CA ILE A 80 1.45 0.96 17.92
C ILE A 80 0.87 -0.42 17.61
N PHE A 81 -0.35 -0.45 17.07
CA PHE A 81 -0.95 -1.65 16.50
C PHE A 81 -0.76 -1.65 14.97
N ILE A 82 -0.17 -2.71 14.43
CA ILE A 82 0.10 -2.83 12.99
C ILE A 82 -0.70 -3.99 12.40
N SER A 83 -1.49 -3.69 11.36
CA SER A 83 -2.10 -4.65 10.45
C SER A 83 -1.35 -4.67 9.12
N VAL A 84 -0.95 -5.84 8.65
CA VAL A 84 -0.33 -6.04 7.33
C VAL A 84 -1.16 -7.06 6.58
N LYS A 85 -1.69 -6.66 5.43
CA LYS A 85 -2.52 -7.50 4.56
C LYS A 85 -1.99 -7.51 3.14
N ASN A 86 -2.23 -8.58 2.40
CA ASN A 86 -1.83 -8.62 1.00
C ASN A 86 -2.75 -7.76 0.13
N ILE A 87 -4.05 -7.88 0.33
CA ILE A 87 -5.07 -7.18 -0.47
C ILE A 87 -6.11 -6.61 0.48
N VAL A 88 -6.42 -5.33 0.33
CA VAL A 88 -7.51 -4.63 1.03
C VAL A 88 -8.32 -3.80 0.04
N GLU A 89 -9.48 -3.33 0.43
CA GLU A 89 -10.20 -2.31 -0.34
C GLU A 89 -9.40 -1.01 -0.33
N SER A 90 -9.08 -0.51 0.86
CA SER A 90 -8.21 0.65 1.08
C SER A 90 -7.65 0.60 2.49
N THR A 91 -6.37 0.91 2.65
CA THR A 91 -5.75 1.02 3.99
C THR A 91 -6.44 2.09 4.84
N SER A 92 -7.04 3.11 4.21
CA SER A 92 -7.77 4.18 4.90
C SER A 92 -9.19 3.79 5.37
N ARG A 93 -9.61 2.53 5.15
CA ARG A 93 -10.90 1.97 5.60
C ARG A 93 -10.74 0.72 6.45
N GLU A 94 -9.53 0.40 6.84
CA GLU A 94 -9.21 -0.86 7.50
C GLU A 94 -9.68 -0.92 8.95
N PHE A 95 -9.73 0.23 9.63
CA PHE A 95 -10.17 0.33 11.02
C PHE A 95 -11.40 1.21 11.14
N ASP A 96 -12.31 0.81 12.02
CA ASP A 96 -13.39 1.68 12.44
C ASP A 96 -12.81 2.82 13.29
N THR A 97 -13.17 4.05 12.96
CA THR A 97 -12.68 5.24 13.68
C THR A 97 -13.25 5.34 15.08
N SER A 98 -14.38 4.70 15.37
CA SER A 98 -14.95 4.61 16.71
C SER A 98 -14.07 3.82 17.69
N ASP A 99 -13.27 2.89 17.18
CA ASP A 99 -12.38 2.01 17.94
C ASP A 99 -10.97 2.59 18.16
N ILE A 100 -10.72 3.82 17.72
CA ILE A 100 -9.42 4.47 17.90
C ILE A 100 -9.40 5.19 19.25
N SER A 101 -8.33 5.01 20.01
CA SER A 101 -8.13 5.66 21.31
C SER A 101 -6.91 6.57 21.32
N THR A 102 -6.88 7.55 22.24
CA THR A 102 -5.74 8.48 22.41
C THR A 102 -4.42 7.78 22.75
N LYS A 103 -4.51 6.57 23.30
CA LYS A 103 -3.34 5.80 23.77
C LYS A 103 -2.74 4.89 22.71
N GLU A 104 -3.39 4.73 21.56
CA GLU A 104 -2.98 3.77 20.55
C GLU A 104 -2.91 4.41 19.17
N ILE A 105 -1.85 4.11 18.44
CA ILE A 105 -1.71 4.41 17.02
C ILE A 105 -2.01 3.13 16.27
N LYS A 106 -3.01 3.14 15.38
CA LYS A 106 -3.27 1.99 14.50
C LYS A 106 -2.69 2.26 13.12
N VAL A 107 -1.98 1.27 12.61
CA VAL A 107 -1.31 1.33 11.30
C VAL A 107 -1.80 0.21 10.42
N SER A 108 -2.32 0.55 9.25
CA SER A 108 -2.68 -0.41 8.19
C SER A 108 -1.68 -0.33 7.06
N LEU A 109 -1.15 -1.47 6.63
CA LEU A 109 -0.31 -1.61 5.44
C LEU A 109 -0.90 -2.69 4.53
N ALA A 110 -0.77 -2.48 3.22
CA ALA A 110 -1.20 -3.46 2.24
C ALA A 110 -0.24 -3.52 1.04
N GLU A 111 -0.11 -4.72 0.44
CA GLU A 111 0.62 -4.90 -0.83
C GLU A 111 -0.18 -4.36 -2.02
N TYR A 112 -1.52 -4.39 -1.93
CA TYR A 112 -2.42 -3.94 -2.97
C TYR A 112 -3.73 -3.39 -2.42
N GLN A 113 -4.27 -2.37 -3.09
CA GLN A 113 -5.57 -1.79 -2.80
C GLN A 113 -6.48 -1.90 -4.02
N THR A 114 -7.66 -2.53 -3.84
CA THR A 114 -8.67 -2.64 -4.92
C THR A 114 -9.41 -1.33 -5.18
N SER A 115 -9.46 -0.44 -4.18
CA SER A 115 -10.12 0.87 -4.22
C SER A 115 -9.28 1.91 -3.48
N GLY A 116 -7.99 2.04 -3.86
CA GLY A 116 -7.10 3.03 -3.29
C GLY A 116 -7.62 4.46 -3.47
N ARG A 117 -7.46 5.31 -2.46
CA ARG A 117 -8.04 6.64 -2.41
C ARG A 117 -7.00 7.74 -2.48
N GLY A 118 -7.32 8.77 -3.24
CA GLY A 118 -6.61 10.03 -3.31
C GLY A 118 -7.54 11.21 -2.99
N ARG A 119 -7.01 12.42 -3.05
CA ARG A 119 -7.80 13.65 -2.84
C ARG A 119 -8.84 13.86 -3.95
N GLN A 120 -9.91 14.58 -3.64
CA GLN A 120 -10.97 14.93 -4.60
C GLN A 120 -11.56 13.71 -5.30
N HIS A 121 -11.75 12.62 -4.55
CA HIS A 121 -12.29 11.33 -5.04
C HIS A 121 -11.46 10.65 -6.15
N ARG A 122 -10.21 11.07 -6.37
CA ARG A 122 -9.30 10.38 -7.30
C ARG A 122 -8.92 9.02 -6.76
N THR A 123 -8.64 8.11 -7.68
CA THR A 123 -8.14 6.77 -7.33
C THR A 123 -6.63 6.81 -7.16
N TRP A 124 -6.13 6.17 -6.08
CA TRP A 124 -4.71 5.84 -5.94
C TRP A 124 -4.46 4.46 -6.54
N ILE A 125 -3.57 4.39 -7.51
CA ILE A 125 -3.18 3.15 -8.18
C ILE A 125 -1.75 2.81 -7.79
N SER A 126 -1.54 1.60 -7.30
CA SER A 126 -0.24 1.01 -7.01
C SER A 126 -0.32 -0.46 -7.37
N PRO A 127 0.43 -0.95 -8.36
CA PRO A 127 0.48 -2.37 -8.66
C PRO A 127 0.91 -3.18 -7.43
N PHE A 128 0.56 -4.45 -7.40
CA PHE A 128 0.84 -5.33 -6.26
C PHE A 128 2.33 -5.35 -5.93
N ALA A 129 2.69 -5.19 -4.65
CA ALA A 129 4.06 -5.18 -4.14
C ALA A 129 5.01 -4.18 -4.84
N SER A 130 4.48 -3.15 -5.50
CA SER A 130 5.28 -2.15 -6.24
C SER A 130 5.48 -0.85 -5.47
N GLY A 131 4.95 -0.77 -4.25
CA GLY A 131 4.96 0.45 -3.48
C GLY A 131 4.65 0.24 -1.99
N VAL A 132 4.46 1.33 -1.31
CA VAL A 132 3.95 1.35 0.07
C VAL A 132 2.56 1.95 0.07
N CYS A 133 1.59 1.16 0.50
CA CYS A 133 0.24 1.64 0.84
C CYS A 133 0.09 1.56 2.35
N LEU A 134 0.03 2.71 3.00
CA LEU A 134 0.03 2.86 4.45
C LEU A 134 -1.06 3.83 4.88
N SER A 135 -1.75 3.53 5.96
CA SER A 135 -2.59 4.50 6.68
C SER A 135 -2.30 4.44 8.17
N VAL A 136 -2.16 5.61 8.77
CA VAL A 136 -1.96 5.79 10.22
C VAL A 136 -3.21 6.45 10.78
N TYR A 137 -3.76 5.85 11.82
CA TYR A 137 -4.92 6.35 12.53
C TYR A 137 -4.55 6.73 13.94
N GLN A 138 -4.90 7.93 14.32
CA GLN A 138 -4.66 8.44 15.67
C GLN A 138 -5.77 9.39 16.09
N GLU A 139 -6.24 9.25 17.32
CA GLU A 139 -7.12 10.24 17.94
C GLU A 139 -6.35 11.54 18.19
N VAL A 140 -6.93 12.67 17.82
CA VAL A 140 -6.36 14.01 17.98
C VAL A 140 -7.36 14.94 18.65
N ALA A 141 -6.88 15.87 19.44
CA ALA A 141 -7.73 16.89 20.05
C ALA A 141 -8.23 17.88 18.99
N TYR A 142 -9.52 18.21 19.00
CA TYR A 142 -10.13 19.12 18.05
C TYR A 142 -9.41 20.46 17.93
N ALA A 143 -8.96 21.01 19.07
CA ALA A 143 -8.30 22.31 19.14
C ALA A 143 -6.87 22.33 18.57
N ASN A 144 -6.24 21.16 18.35
CA ASN A 144 -4.82 21.05 18.05
C ASN A 144 -4.52 20.51 16.65
N PHE A 145 -5.53 20.45 15.76
CA PHE A 145 -5.27 19.94 14.42
C PHE A 145 -4.52 20.97 13.58
N PRO A 146 -3.25 20.69 13.19
CA PRO A 146 -2.44 21.67 12.48
C PRO A 146 -2.91 21.84 11.04
N VAL A 147 -3.22 23.07 10.65
CA VAL A 147 -3.37 23.45 9.25
C VAL A 147 -2.04 23.14 8.54
N GLY A 148 -2.10 22.40 7.41
CA GLY A 148 -0.89 22.02 6.67
C GLY A 148 -0.20 20.74 7.14
N LEU A 149 -0.86 19.90 7.95
CA LEU A 149 -0.32 18.63 8.42
C LEU A 149 0.24 17.75 7.28
N SER A 150 -0.41 17.70 6.12
CA SER A 150 0.07 16.95 4.96
C SER A 150 1.43 17.44 4.45
N VAL A 151 1.66 18.76 4.48
CA VAL A 151 2.95 19.37 4.09
C VAL A 151 4.02 19.04 5.14
N PHE A 152 3.69 19.17 6.42
CA PHE A 152 4.60 18.83 7.51
C PHE A 152 5.05 17.37 7.42
N ILE A 153 4.11 16.44 7.32
CA ILE A 153 4.41 15.00 7.16
C ILE A 153 5.24 14.76 5.89
N GLY A 154 4.90 15.43 4.79
CA GLY A 154 5.66 15.33 3.56
C GLY A 154 7.11 15.78 3.68
N ILE A 155 7.40 16.85 4.46
CA ILE A 155 8.75 17.31 4.75
C ILE A 155 9.52 16.26 5.56
N GLU A 156 8.92 15.73 6.62
CA GLU A 156 9.55 14.70 7.45
C GLU A 156 9.81 13.42 6.65
N LEU A 157 8.87 13.02 5.80
CA LEU A 157 9.04 11.88 4.91
C LEU A 157 10.19 12.09 3.91
N ILE A 158 10.33 13.29 3.34
CA ILE A 158 11.48 13.62 2.48
C ILE A 158 12.79 13.48 3.24
N LYS A 159 12.86 13.93 4.50
CA LYS A 159 14.06 13.75 5.32
C LYS A 159 14.39 12.27 5.52
N CYS A 160 13.39 11.44 5.79
CA CYS A 160 13.56 9.99 5.92
C CYS A 160 14.03 9.36 4.60
N LEU A 161 13.39 9.68 3.48
CA LEU A 161 13.73 9.14 2.17
C LEU A 161 15.15 9.56 1.72
N LYS A 162 15.59 10.78 2.07
CA LYS A 162 16.97 11.21 1.85
C LYS A 162 17.99 10.37 2.61
N LYS A 163 17.69 9.97 3.85
CA LYS A 163 18.55 9.07 4.63
C LYS A 163 18.66 7.68 3.98
N LEU A 164 17.63 7.26 3.23
CA LEU A 164 17.64 6.03 2.44
C LEU A 164 18.33 6.18 1.08
N GLY A 165 18.94 7.33 0.80
CA GLY A 165 19.74 7.58 -0.41
C GLY A 165 18.96 8.21 -1.58
N LEU A 166 17.66 8.46 -1.45
CA LEU A 166 16.90 9.13 -2.50
C LEU A 166 17.30 10.61 -2.59
N ARG A 167 17.51 11.08 -3.82
CA ARG A 167 17.91 12.47 -4.08
C ARG A 167 16.85 13.19 -4.90
N ARG A 168 16.97 14.52 -5.00
CA ARG A 168 16.06 15.38 -5.82
C ARG A 168 14.58 15.20 -5.47
N LEU A 169 14.30 15.02 -4.18
CA LEU A 169 12.94 14.94 -3.64
C LEU A 169 12.38 16.33 -3.41
N ARG A 170 11.11 16.52 -3.75
CA ARG A 170 10.36 17.76 -3.50
C ARG A 170 8.89 17.47 -3.17
N ILE A 171 8.25 18.40 -2.47
CA ILE A 171 6.80 18.42 -2.31
C ILE A 171 6.21 19.31 -3.40
N LYS A 172 5.24 18.76 -4.12
CA LYS A 172 4.29 19.56 -4.91
C LYS A 172 3.07 19.78 -4.03
N TRP A 173 2.92 21.07 -3.65
CA TRP A 173 1.83 21.47 -2.77
C TRP A 173 0.47 21.00 -3.33
N PRO A 174 -0.46 20.53 -2.46
CA PRO A 174 -0.31 20.50 -1.01
C PRO A 174 0.12 19.12 -0.45
N ASN A 175 0.25 18.08 -1.25
CA ASN A 175 0.32 16.71 -0.71
C ASN A 175 1.06 15.68 -1.57
N ASP A 176 1.64 16.10 -2.69
CA ASP A 176 2.30 15.18 -3.61
C ASP A 176 3.82 15.19 -3.42
N LEU A 177 4.40 13.99 -3.43
CA LEU A 177 5.84 13.79 -3.38
C LEU A 177 6.37 13.53 -4.80
N TYR A 178 7.42 14.23 -5.16
CA TYR A 178 8.09 14.07 -6.43
C TYR A 178 9.57 13.69 -6.23
N CYS A 179 10.07 12.83 -7.11
CA CYS A 179 11.49 12.58 -7.29
C CYS A 179 11.84 12.92 -8.73
N ASN A 180 12.81 13.82 -8.93
CA ASN A 180 13.00 14.48 -10.21
C ASN A 180 11.67 15.14 -10.66
N GLU A 181 11.25 14.91 -11.90
CA GLU A 181 9.99 15.45 -12.44
C GLU A 181 8.83 14.46 -12.40
N ARG A 182 8.99 13.32 -11.70
CA ARG A 182 7.99 12.25 -11.64
C ARG A 182 7.37 12.15 -10.26
N LYS A 183 6.09 11.83 -10.21
CA LYS A 183 5.36 11.62 -8.96
C LYS A 183 5.82 10.33 -8.30
N LEU A 184 6.45 10.44 -7.13
CA LEU A 184 6.87 9.33 -6.28
C LEU A 184 5.71 8.83 -5.42
N GLY A 185 4.89 9.75 -4.90
CA GLY A 185 3.86 9.38 -3.93
C GLY A 185 2.90 10.52 -3.63
N GLY A 186 2.00 10.26 -2.71
CA GLY A 186 1.04 11.25 -2.22
C GLY A 186 0.57 10.98 -0.80
N LEU A 187 0.12 12.03 -0.16
CA LEU A 187 -0.45 12.01 1.18
C LEU A 187 -1.94 12.34 1.11
N LEU A 188 -2.74 11.61 1.87
CA LEU A 188 -4.17 11.88 2.07
C LEU A 188 -4.42 11.99 3.57
N VAL A 189 -4.76 13.19 4.04
CA VAL A 189 -5.14 13.40 5.44
C VAL A 189 -6.64 13.61 5.50
N GLU A 190 -7.30 12.75 6.25
CA GLU A 190 -8.75 12.78 6.49
C GLU A 190 -9.01 12.91 7.98
N LEU A 191 -10.03 13.66 8.33
CA LEU A 191 -10.51 13.80 9.69
C LEU A 191 -11.89 13.16 9.80
N HIS A 192 -12.04 12.28 10.76
CA HIS A 192 -13.28 11.63 11.08
C HIS A 192 -13.72 12.02 12.48
N GLN A 193 -14.95 12.50 12.61
CA GLN A 193 -15.54 12.75 13.91
C GLN A 193 -16.00 11.42 14.51
N SER A 194 -15.36 11.01 15.60
CA SER A 194 -15.70 9.78 16.32
C SER A 194 -16.73 10.01 17.43
N SER A 195 -16.76 11.22 18.01
CA SER A 195 -17.78 11.66 18.98
C SER A 195 -17.80 13.20 19.03
N SER A 196 -18.66 13.78 19.88
CA SER A 196 -18.80 15.24 20.01
C SER A 196 -17.48 15.98 20.32
N TYR A 197 -16.49 15.27 20.89
CA TYR A 197 -15.22 15.87 21.34
C TYR A 197 -13.99 15.19 20.76
N LYS A 198 -14.16 14.15 19.93
CA LYS A 198 -13.07 13.30 19.45
C LYS A 198 -12.98 13.33 17.94
N LEU A 199 -11.81 13.66 17.43
CA LEU A 199 -11.45 13.50 16.04
C LEU A 199 -10.42 12.39 15.88
N VAL A 200 -10.54 11.61 14.83
CA VAL A 200 -9.51 10.68 14.39
C VAL A 200 -8.90 11.21 13.11
N ALA A 201 -7.61 11.48 13.15
CA ALA A 201 -6.82 11.73 11.96
C ALA A 201 -6.46 10.40 11.31
N ASN A 202 -6.80 10.25 10.04
CA ASN A 202 -6.35 9.17 9.17
C ASN A 202 -5.39 9.75 8.14
N VAL A 203 -4.12 9.35 8.24
CA VAL A 203 -3.06 9.80 7.35
C VAL A 203 -2.68 8.66 6.41
N GLY A 204 -3.21 8.73 5.18
CA GLY A 204 -2.85 7.83 4.10
C GLY A 204 -1.57 8.27 3.40
N LEU A 205 -0.68 7.32 3.14
CA LEU A 205 0.53 7.48 2.35
C LEU A 205 0.58 6.42 1.27
N GLY A 206 0.73 6.87 0.02
CA GLY A 206 1.05 6.02 -1.11
C GLY A 206 2.41 6.40 -1.68
N ILE A 207 3.32 5.44 -1.83
CA ILE A 207 4.61 5.61 -2.51
C ILE A 207 4.78 4.49 -3.51
N ASN A 208 5.08 4.82 -4.77
CA ASN A 208 5.43 3.84 -5.80
C ASN A 208 6.95 3.87 -6.00
N TYR A 209 7.65 2.75 -5.76
CA TYR A 209 9.10 2.66 -5.87
C TYR A 209 9.58 1.65 -6.92
N LYS A 210 8.78 0.63 -7.23
CA LYS A 210 9.08 -0.36 -8.27
C LYS A 210 7.82 -0.54 -9.11
N LEU A 211 7.79 0.04 -10.28
CA LEU A 211 6.64 -0.09 -11.16
C LEU A 211 6.93 -1.11 -12.25
N PRO A 212 6.00 -2.05 -12.53
CA PRO A 212 6.17 -3.04 -13.59
C PRO A 212 6.36 -2.40 -14.94
N ALA A 213 7.16 -3.04 -15.81
CA ALA A 213 7.40 -2.58 -17.18
C ALA A 213 6.12 -2.60 -18.04
N ILE A 214 5.16 -3.49 -17.75
CA ILE A 214 3.88 -3.57 -18.45
C ILE A 214 2.95 -2.49 -17.92
N ARG A 215 2.58 -1.55 -18.80
CA ARG A 215 1.91 -0.30 -18.46
C ARG A 215 0.39 -0.30 -18.68
N SER A 216 -0.28 -1.45 -18.63
CA SER A 216 -1.74 -1.52 -18.78
C SER A 216 -2.52 -0.72 -17.75
N TRP A 217 -1.94 -0.52 -16.57
CA TRP A 217 -2.48 0.26 -15.45
C TRP A 217 -2.23 1.78 -15.57
N GLU A 218 -1.31 2.22 -16.46
CA GLU A 218 -1.00 3.66 -16.65
C GLU A 218 -2.12 4.45 -17.32
N LYS A 219 -3.05 3.79 -18.02
CA LYS A 219 -4.12 4.44 -18.78
C LYS A 219 -5.02 5.37 -17.94
N ASN A 220 -4.97 5.21 -16.60
CA ASN A 220 -5.79 5.95 -15.65
C ASN A 220 -4.98 6.90 -14.74
N LEU A 221 -3.72 7.21 -15.08
CA LEU A 221 -2.89 8.08 -14.27
C LEU A 221 -2.88 9.51 -14.81
N ASP A 222 -3.19 10.47 -13.95
CA ASP A 222 -3.10 11.91 -14.25
C ASP A 222 -1.64 12.40 -14.44
N HIS A 223 -0.65 11.64 -13.99
CA HIS A 223 0.77 12.01 -14.01
C HIS A 223 1.66 10.78 -14.25
N LYS A 224 2.77 10.97 -14.97
CA LYS A 224 3.78 9.91 -15.17
C LYS A 224 4.41 9.50 -13.83
N PRO A 225 4.29 8.25 -13.39
CA PRO A 225 4.93 7.75 -12.18
C PRO A 225 6.44 7.56 -12.38
N ILE A 226 7.16 7.32 -11.27
CA ILE A 226 8.53 6.83 -11.32
C ILE A 226 8.48 5.36 -11.74
N GLY A 227 9.23 5.02 -12.75
CA GLY A 227 9.48 3.66 -13.22
C GLY A 227 10.94 3.48 -13.50
#